data_b8cee19b21a53a091d36e5765714d592
#
_entry.id   b8cee19b21a53a091d36e5765714d592
#
_cell.length_a   1.000
_cell.length_b   1.000
_cell.length_c   1.000
_cell.angle_alpha   90.00
_cell.angle_beta   90.00
_cell.angle_gamma   90.00
#
_symmetry.space_group_name_H-M   'P 1'
#
loop_
_entity.id
_entity.type
_entity.pdbx_description
1 polymer ?
#
loop_
_entity_poly.entity_id
_entity_poly.type
_entity_poly.pdbx_seq_one_letter_code
_entity_poly.pdbx_strand_id
1 'polypeptide(L)'
;MKYNTYTLDNGLRIIHLPSDSKVVYCGYQINAGTRNEEPGEEGLAHFCEHVTFKGTERRKAWHILNCLESVGGDLNAYTNKEGTVYYSAILKEHIARAVDLLTDIVFHSVYP
;
A
#
# COMPACT_ATOMS: atom_id res chain seq x y z
N MET A 1 0.67 -15.69 -19.41
CA MET A 1 1.37 -14.88 -18.41
C MET A 1 1.52 -15.70 -17.14
N LYS A 2 2.74 -15.85 -16.64
CA LYS A 2 2.99 -16.67 -15.45
C LYS A 2 3.34 -15.76 -14.28
N TYR A 3 2.65 -15.94 -13.15
CA TYR A 3 3.04 -15.31 -11.91
C TYR A 3 3.43 -16.34 -10.86
N ASN A 4 4.28 -15.89 -9.94
CA ASN A 4 4.69 -16.70 -8.81
C ASN A 4 3.82 -16.30 -7.63
N THR A 5 3.44 -17.28 -6.82
CA THR A 5 2.67 -17.03 -5.60
C THR A 5 3.39 -17.66 -4.41
N TYR A 6 3.38 -16.92 -3.30
CA TYR A 6 4.02 -17.35 -2.06
C TYR A 6 3.10 -17.03 -0.90
N THR A 7 3.09 -17.88 0.11
CA THR A 7 2.38 -17.60 1.35
C THR A 7 3.40 -17.64 2.48
N LEU A 8 3.52 -16.54 3.20
CA LEU A 8 4.42 -16.46 4.34
C LEU A 8 3.81 -17.16 5.56
N ASP A 9 4.66 -17.49 6.54
CA ASP A 9 4.21 -18.20 7.75
C ASP A 9 3.12 -17.42 8.52
N ASN A 10 3.11 -16.11 8.41
CA ASN A 10 2.09 -15.27 9.06
C ASN A 10 0.79 -15.16 8.26
N GLY A 11 0.67 -15.88 7.13
CA GLY A 11 -0.52 -15.88 6.29
C GLY A 11 -0.52 -14.83 5.19
N LEU A 12 0.47 -13.94 5.13
CA LEU A 12 0.56 -12.95 4.06
C LEU A 12 0.81 -13.64 2.72
N ARG A 13 -0.01 -13.32 1.73
CA ARG A 13 0.14 -13.88 0.38
C ARG A 13 0.83 -12.88 -0.54
N ILE A 14 1.78 -13.37 -1.31
CA ILE A 14 2.56 -12.57 -2.25
C ILE A 14 2.27 -13.09 -3.65
N ILE A 15 1.94 -12.16 -4.56
CA ILE A 15 1.80 -12.46 -5.98
C ILE A 15 2.88 -11.66 -6.70
N HIS A 16 3.71 -12.36 -7.46
CA HIS A 16 4.83 -11.75 -8.17
C HIS A 16 4.73 -12.05 -9.66
N LEU A 17 4.69 -10.99 -10.46
CA LEU A 17 4.70 -11.08 -11.92
C LEU A 17 6.04 -10.53 -12.42
N PRO A 18 6.98 -11.40 -12.85
CA PRO A 18 8.25 -10.94 -13.40
C PRO A 18 8.07 -10.11 -14.67
N SER A 19 8.90 -9.08 -14.83
CA SER A 19 8.88 -8.21 -15.99
C SER A 19 10.28 -7.69 -16.25
N ASP A 20 10.58 -7.40 -17.52
CA ASP A 20 11.84 -6.77 -17.93
C ASP A 20 11.76 -5.24 -17.85
N SER A 21 10.65 -4.69 -17.42
CA SER A 21 10.47 -3.25 -17.32
C SER A 21 11.42 -2.65 -16.26
N LYS A 22 11.88 -1.43 -16.50
CA LYS A 22 12.66 -0.67 -15.54
C LYS A 22 11.79 -0.10 -14.42
N VAL A 23 10.48 0.00 -14.64
CA VAL A 23 9.50 0.46 -13.66
C VAL A 23 8.78 -0.75 -13.10
N VAL A 24 8.66 -0.80 -11.79
CA VAL A 24 7.92 -1.87 -11.09
C VAL A 24 6.73 -1.27 -10.36
N TYR A 25 5.69 -2.07 -10.27
CA TYR A 25 4.50 -1.75 -9.50
C TYR A 25 4.45 -2.70 -8.30
N CYS A 26 4.33 -2.15 -7.11
CA CYS A 26 4.20 -2.95 -5.90
C CYS A 26 3.10 -2.37 -5.02
N GLY A 27 2.46 -3.21 -4.25
CA GLY A 27 1.37 -2.75 -3.41
C GLY A 27 0.86 -3.81 -2.48
N TYR A 28 0.00 -3.36 -1.56
CA TYR A 28 -0.75 -4.21 -0.64
C TYR A 28 -2.23 -4.09 -0.95
N GLN A 29 -2.90 -5.23 -1.02
CA GLN A 29 -4.36 -5.29 -1.11
C GLN A 29 -4.90 -5.81 0.21
N ILE A 30 -5.84 -5.06 0.78
CA ILE A 30 -6.49 -5.40 2.03
C ILE A 30 -7.95 -5.73 1.71
N ASN A 31 -8.43 -6.88 2.18
CA ASN A 31 -9.81 -7.32 1.94
C ASN A 31 -10.80 -6.60 2.86
N ALA A 32 -10.74 -5.27 2.88
CA ALA A 32 -11.64 -4.42 3.64
C ALA A 32 -11.97 -3.20 2.79
N GLY A 33 -13.14 -3.19 2.22
CA GLY A 33 -13.63 -2.11 1.37
C GLY A 33 -14.99 -1.62 1.83
N THR A 34 -15.65 -0.86 0.98
CA THR A 34 -16.96 -0.28 1.34
C THR A 34 -18.04 -1.34 1.58
N ARG A 35 -17.91 -2.53 0.99
CA ARG A 35 -18.85 -3.64 1.22
C ARG A 35 -18.85 -4.12 2.67
N ASN A 36 -17.73 -3.94 3.38
CA ASN A 36 -17.56 -4.38 4.75
C ASN A 36 -18.09 -3.37 5.77
N GLU A 37 -18.53 -2.19 5.30
CA GLU A 37 -19.07 -1.16 6.18
C GLU A 37 -20.48 -1.54 6.64
N GLU A 38 -20.74 -1.35 7.95
CA GLU A 38 -22.07 -1.55 8.51
C GLU A 38 -22.89 -0.27 8.37
N PRO A 39 -24.24 -0.35 8.52
CA PRO A 39 -25.05 0.86 8.52
C PRO A 39 -24.54 1.89 9.53
N GLY A 40 -24.36 3.13 9.09
CA GLY A 40 -23.80 4.19 9.91
C GLY A 40 -22.28 4.36 9.75
N GLU A 41 -21.64 3.45 9.02
CA GLU A 41 -20.18 3.50 8.79
C GLU A 41 -19.82 3.92 7.37
N GLU A 42 -20.77 4.44 6.60
CA GLU A 42 -20.55 4.84 5.21
C GLU A 42 -19.38 5.82 5.12
N GLY A 43 -18.42 5.49 4.25
CA GLY A 43 -17.22 6.30 4.06
C GLY A 43 -16.09 5.95 5.01
N LEU A 44 -16.26 5.02 5.94
CA LEU A 44 -15.22 4.68 6.91
C LEU A 44 -13.96 4.13 6.25
N ALA A 45 -14.11 3.21 5.28
CA ALA A 45 -12.97 2.63 4.58
C ALA A 45 -12.19 3.71 3.83
N HIS A 46 -12.88 4.63 3.17
CA HIS A 46 -12.24 5.74 2.46
C HIS A 46 -11.53 6.69 3.43
N PHE A 47 -12.15 6.96 4.58
CA PHE A 47 -11.53 7.79 5.61
C PHE A 47 -10.26 7.13 6.15
N CYS A 48 -10.29 5.83 6.42
CA CYS A 48 -9.10 5.09 6.88
C CYS A 48 -7.99 5.15 5.83
N GLU A 49 -8.33 5.06 4.53
CA GLU A 49 -7.36 5.23 3.46
C GLU A 49 -6.64 6.57 3.59
N HIS A 50 -7.38 7.66 3.78
CA HIS A 50 -6.79 8.98 3.93
C HIS A 50 -5.87 9.09 5.14
N VAL A 51 -6.32 8.63 6.32
CA VAL A 51 -5.52 8.79 7.54
C VAL A 51 -4.29 7.89 7.56
N THR A 52 -4.28 6.81 6.77
CA THR A 52 -3.12 5.95 6.65
C THR A 52 -1.88 6.72 6.18
N PHE A 53 -2.08 7.76 5.34
CA PHE A 53 -0.98 8.58 4.84
C PHE A 53 -0.59 9.73 5.78
N LYS A 54 -1.21 9.85 6.94
CA LYS A 54 -0.98 10.98 7.86
C LYS A 54 0.12 10.72 8.88
N GLY A 55 0.62 9.50 8.96
CA GLY A 55 1.74 9.18 9.83
C GLY A 55 1.77 7.75 10.30
N THR A 56 2.98 7.31 10.65
CA THR A 56 3.23 6.01 11.28
C THR A 56 4.05 6.25 12.53
N GLU A 57 4.36 5.17 13.27
CA GLU A 57 5.25 5.27 14.42
C GLU A 57 6.64 5.79 14.04
N ARG A 58 7.10 5.51 12.82
CA ARG A 58 8.44 5.87 12.33
C ARG A 58 8.48 7.12 11.46
N ARG A 59 7.34 7.49 10.82
CA ARG A 59 7.30 8.54 9.81
C ARG A 59 6.17 9.50 10.04
N LYS A 60 6.45 10.80 9.94
CA LYS A 60 5.44 11.84 9.89
C LYS A 60 4.87 11.93 8.47
N ALA A 61 3.72 12.61 8.31
CA ALA A 61 3.04 12.70 7.01
C ALA A 61 3.97 13.18 5.88
N TRP A 62 4.79 14.20 6.13
CA TRP A 62 5.69 14.71 5.08
C TRP A 62 6.80 13.73 4.73
N HIS A 63 7.25 12.90 5.68
CA HIS A 63 8.22 11.84 5.39
C HIS A 63 7.62 10.80 4.45
N ILE A 64 6.34 10.45 4.67
CA ILE A 64 5.65 9.50 3.82
C ILE A 64 5.57 10.02 2.39
N LEU A 65 5.15 11.28 2.23
CA LEU A 65 5.02 11.89 0.91
C LEU A 65 6.37 11.99 0.19
N ASN A 66 7.44 12.33 0.89
CA ASN A 66 8.73 12.57 0.27
C ASN A 66 9.57 11.30 0.07
N CYS A 67 9.27 10.22 0.78
CA CYS A 67 10.08 9.00 0.76
C CYS A 67 10.28 8.45 -0.66
N LEU A 68 9.23 8.43 -1.46
CA LEU A 68 9.29 7.94 -2.83
C LEU A 68 9.47 9.06 -3.85
N GLU A 69 8.92 10.25 -3.60
CA GLU A 69 9.06 11.38 -4.51
C GLU A 69 10.52 11.77 -4.72
N SER A 70 11.35 11.65 -3.69
CA SER A 70 12.78 11.97 -3.79
C SER A 70 13.53 11.09 -4.79
N VAL A 71 12.98 9.94 -5.15
CA VAL A 71 13.56 9.02 -6.14
C VAL A 71 12.66 8.81 -7.35
N GLY A 72 11.71 9.73 -7.57
CA GLY A 72 10.83 9.71 -8.74
C GLY A 72 9.67 8.73 -8.67
N GLY A 73 9.43 8.14 -7.51
CA GLY A 73 8.30 7.24 -7.32
C GLY A 73 7.04 7.99 -6.90
N ASP A 74 5.92 7.32 -6.97
CA ASP A 74 4.66 7.84 -6.47
C ASP A 74 4.09 6.93 -5.39
N LEU A 75 3.09 7.42 -4.68
CA LEU A 75 2.38 6.67 -3.65
C LEU A 75 0.90 6.94 -3.83
N ASN A 76 0.13 5.89 -4.06
CA ASN A 76 -1.28 5.99 -4.37
C ASN A 76 -2.09 4.96 -3.60
N ALA A 77 -3.38 5.21 -3.48
CA ALA A 77 -4.30 4.28 -2.88
C ALA A 77 -5.68 4.45 -3.49
N TYR A 78 -6.46 3.38 -3.45
CA TYR A 78 -7.88 3.47 -3.76
C TYR A 78 -8.65 2.45 -2.94
N THR A 79 -9.93 2.76 -2.70
CA THR A 79 -10.86 1.89 -2.00
C THR A 79 -12.05 1.58 -2.90
N ASN A 80 -12.42 0.31 -2.99
CA ASN A 80 -13.63 -0.11 -3.69
C ASN A 80 -14.45 -1.02 -2.76
N LYS A 81 -15.51 -1.65 -3.30
CA LYS A 81 -16.37 -2.50 -2.49
C LYS A 81 -15.67 -3.72 -1.94
N GLU A 82 -14.68 -4.24 -2.66
CA GLU A 82 -14.00 -5.50 -2.33
C GLU A 82 -12.76 -5.30 -1.45
N GLY A 83 -12.13 -4.14 -1.51
CA GLY A 83 -10.91 -3.94 -0.75
C GLY A 83 -10.29 -2.57 -0.91
N THR A 84 -9.18 -2.39 -0.22
CA THR A 84 -8.37 -1.17 -0.29
C THR A 84 -6.99 -1.57 -0.79
N VAL A 85 -6.45 -0.81 -1.73
CA VAL A 85 -5.14 -1.06 -2.32
C VAL A 85 -4.24 0.15 -2.10
N TYR A 86 -3.05 -0.10 -1.56
CA TYR A 86 -1.98 0.89 -1.43
C TYR A 86 -0.86 0.46 -2.36
N TYR A 87 -0.44 1.33 -3.27
CA TYR A 87 0.52 0.92 -4.28
C TYR A 87 1.46 2.05 -4.70
N SER A 88 2.57 1.66 -5.32
CA SER A 88 3.57 2.58 -5.84
C SER A 88 4.08 2.08 -7.18
N ALA A 89 4.36 3.02 -8.09
CA ALA A 89 5.14 2.78 -9.30
C ALA A 89 6.51 3.44 -9.10
N ILE A 90 7.58 2.69 -9.28
CA ILE A 90 8.92 3.16 -8.97
C ILE A 90 9.95 2.42 -9.83
N LEU A 91 11.13 3.01 -10.02
CA LEU A 91 12.23 2.32 -10.69
C LEU A 91 12.63 1.09 -9.87
N LYS A 92 12.92 -0.01 -10.55
CA LYS A 92 13.17 -1.30 -9.87
C LYS A 92 14.35 -1.25 -8.89
N GLU A 93 15.30 -0.36 -9.11
CA GLU A 93 16.46 -0.21 -8.20
C GLU A 93 16.04 0.35 -6.83
N HIS A 94 14.84 0.93 -6.73
CA HIS A 94 14.32 1.50 -5.48
C HIS A 94 13.16 0.69 -4.89
N ILE A 95 12.94 -0.54 -5.37
CA ILE A 95 11.80 -1.35 -4.93
C ILE A 95 11.83 -1.61 -3.42
N ALA A 96 13.02 -1.80 -2.85
CA ALA A 96 13.12 -2.06 -1.41
C ALA A 96 12.60 -0.87 -0.60
N ARG A 97 12.85 0.35 -1.06
CA ARG A 97 12.33 1.56 -0.42
C ARG A 97 10.80 1.62 -0.47
N ALA A 98 10.22 1.28 -1.63
CA ALA A 98 8.78 1.28 -1.81
C ALA A 98 8.11 0.21 -0.94
N VAL A 99 8.66 -0.99 -0.91
CA VAL A 99 8.13 -2.08 -0.09
C VAL A 99 8.21 -1.73 1.40
N ASP A 100 9.32 -1.16 1.85
CA ASP A 100 9.47 -0.75 3.25
C ASP A 100 8.44 0.31 3.63
N LEU A 101 8.24 1.32 2.78
CA LEU A 101 7.26 2.37 3.05
C LEU A 101 5.84 1.82 3.07
N LEU A 102 5.46 1.02 2.07
CA LEU A 102 4.12 0.44 1.99
C LEU A 102 3.84 -0.45 3.19
N THR A 103 4.82 -1.25 3.61
CA THR A 103 4.68 -2.10 4.79
C THR A 103 4.46 -1.25 6.04
N ASP A 104 5.19 -0.16 6.16
CA ASP A 104 5.06 0.75 7.31
C ASP A 104 3.69 1.39 7.37
N ILE A 105 3.20 1.96 6.27
CA ILE A 105 1.90 2.64 6.29
C ILE A 105 0.72 1.67 6.45
N VAL A 106 0.84 0.44 5.95
CA VAL A 106 -0.24 -0.54 6.05
C VAL A 106 -0.33 -1.13 7.46
N PHE A 107 0.82 -1.43 8.07
CA PHE A 107 0.84 -2.16 9.34
C PHE A 107 1.14 -1.29 10.57
N HIS A 108 1.65 -0.08 10.39
CA HIS A 108 2.14 0.74 11.51
C HIS A 108 1.57 2.15 11.53
N SER A 109 0.51 2.43 10.79
CA SER A 109 -0.15 3.74 10.83
C SER A 109 -0.69 4.01 12.23
N VAL A 110 -0.54 5.25 12.68
CA VAL A 110 -1.05 5.66 14.01
C VAL A 110 -2.44 6.28 13.92
N TYR A 111 -2.99 6.46 12.73
CA TYR A 111 -4.33 7.01 12.50
C TYR A 111 -4.61 8.28 13.33
N PRO A 112 -3.81 9.32 13.18
CA PRO A 112 -3.96 10.56 13.97
C PRO A 112 -5.30 11.26 13.72
#